data_d8ae7349df90e61fe9e70d36b04c40b6
#
_entry.id   d8ae7349df90e61fe9e70d36b04c40b6
#
_cell.length_a   1.000
_cell.length_b   1.000
_cell.length_c   1.000
_cell.angle_alpha   90.00
_cell.angle_beta   90.00
_cell.angle_gamma   90.00
#
_symmetry.space_group_name_H-M   'P 1'
#
loop_
_entity.id
_entity.type
_entity.pdbx_description
1 polymer ?
#
loop_
_entity_poly.entity_id
_entity_poly.type
_entity_poly.pdbx_seq_one_letter_code
_entity_poly.pdbx_strand_id
1 'polypeptide(L)'
;MTTRSANVSRNTNETRIVVDLQLDGSGKGVFSTGVPFFEHMLDQLARHGMLDLKVECDGDTHIDDHHSVEDTGIVIGQAFASALGDKAGINRYGHAYVPLDESLSRVVIDFSGRPGLYFNCEFKRDKVGTFDVELCYDCLLYTSPSPRDATLSRMPSSA
;
A
#
# COMPACT_ATOMS: atom_id res chain seq x y z
N MET A 1 -10.21 10.80 -22.74
CA MET A 1 -10.38 10.03 -21.47
C MET A 1 -9.50 10.72 -20.45
N THR A 2 -10.03 11.09 -19.28
CA THR A 2 -9.21 11.60 -18.18
C THR A 2 -8.34 10.47 -17.65
N THR A 3 -7.04 10.69 -17.58
CA THR A 3 -6.10 9.72 -16.99
C THR A 3 -6.39 9.57 -15.50
N ARG A 4 -6.56 8.33 -15.03
CA ARG A 4 -6.75 8.02 -13.61
C ARG A 4 -5.38 7.98 -12.93
N SER A 5 -4.90 9.15 -12.53
CA SER A 5 -3.57 9.29 -11.93
C SER A 5 -3.60 10.21 -10.72
N ALA A 6 -2.66 10.05 -9.84
CA ALA A 6 -2.48 10.89 -8.65
C ALA A 6 -0.99 11.06 -8.33
N ASN A 7 -0.64 12.24 -7.82
CA ASN A 7 0.61 12.50 -7.13
C ASN A 7 0.26 12.94 -5.70
N VAL A 8 0.77 12.22 -4.72
CA VAL A 8 0.49 12.48 -3.30
C VAL A 8 1.80 12.54 -2.55
N SER A 9 1.93 13.51 -1.65
CA SER A 9 3.08 13.61 -0.76
C SER A 9 2.63 13.75 0.70
N ARG A 10 3.42 13.17 1.62
CA ARG A 10 3.23 13.24 3.07
C ARG A 10 4.58 13.47 3.74
N ASN A 11 4.61 14.40 4.66
CA ASN A 11 5.79 14.66 5.48
C ASN A 11 5.39 14.62 6.95
N THR A 12 6.07 13.80 7.73
CA THR A 12 5.96 13.73 9.18
C THR A 12 7.32 14.06 9.81
N ASN A 13 7.49 13.82 11.10
CA ASN A 13 8.81 13.92 11.72
C ASN A 13 9.69 12.70 11.38
N GLU A 14 9.05 11.56 11.10
CA GLU A 14 9.67 10.26 10.89
C GLU A 14 9.90 9.95 9.41
N THR A 15 9.01 10.45 8.52
CA THR A 15 9.02 10.07 7.10
C THR A 15 8.79 11.26 6.16
N ARG A 16 9.37 11.17 4.95
CA ARG A 16 9.05 12.02 3.79
C ARG A 16 8.73 11.12 2.62
N ILE A 17 7.49 11.18 2.15
CA ILE A 17 6.99 10.23 1.15
C ILE A 17 6.38 10.97 -0.03
N VAL A 18 6.69 10.47 -1.23
CA VAL A 18 6.06 10.89 -2.49
C VAL A 18 5.63 9.64 -3.25
N VAL A 19 4.36 9.62 -3.67
CA VAL A 19 3.79 8.56 -4.50
C VAL A 19 3.23 9.16 -5.79
N ASP A 20 3.69 8.65 -6.93
CA ASP A 20 3.08 8.88 -8.24
C ASP A 20 2.39 7.58 -8.68
N LEU A 21 1.10 7.65 -8.94
CA LEU A 21 0.27 6.51 -9.35
C LEU A 21 -0.44 6.80 -10.66
N GLN A 22 -0.38 5.84 -11.57
CA GLN A 22 -1.18 5.76 -12.80
C GLN A 22 -1.93 4.43 -12.81
N LEU A 23 -3.26 4.46 -12.70
CA LEU A 23 -4.07 3.23 -12.66
C LEU A 23 -4.12 2.53 -14.02
N ASP A 24 -4.13 3.30 -15.11
CA ASP A 24 -4.12 2.80 -16.48
C ASP A 24 -2.67 2.77 -17.00
N GLY A 25 -1.81 2.07 -16.27
CA GLY A 25 -0.38 1.99 -16.53
C GLY A 25 0.04 0.83 -17.40
N SER A 26 1.33 0.57 -17.38
CA SER A 26 1.99 -0.51 -18.15
C SER A 26 2.74 -1.52 -17.26
N GLY A 27 2.59 -1.43 -15.95
CA GLY A 27 3.25 -2.28 -14.97
C GLY A 27 4.67 -1.81 -14.61
N LYS A 28 4.95 -0.51 -14.71
CA LYS A 28 6.26 0.05 -14.38
C LYS A 28 6.32 0.48 -12.93
N GLY A 29 7.33 -0.03 -12.20
CA GLY A 29 7.63 0.33 -10.83
C GLY A 29 8.95 1.08 -10.69
N VAL A 30 9.00 2.09 -9.81
CA VAL A 30 10.23 2.75 -9.36
C VAL A 30 10.12 2.97 -7.86
N PHE A 31 10.99 2.32 -7.09
CA PHE A 31 10.88 2.31 -5.63
C PHE A 31 12.20 2.68 -4.97
N SER A 32 12.12 3.51 -3.95
CA SER A 32 13.23 3.91 -3.07
C SER A 32 12.65 4.15 -1.68
N THR A 33 12.54 3.10 -0.88
CA THR A 33 11.96 3.17 0.47
C THR A 33 12.97 2.84 1.57
N GLY A 34 14.12 2.29 1.18
CA GLY A 34 15.11 1.79 2.12
C GLY A 34 14.76 0.41 2.70
N VAL A 35 13.64 -0.21 2.31
CA VAL A 35 13.15 -1.51 2.77
C VAL A 35 13.06 -2.49 1.58
N PRO A 36 14.12 -3.24 1.25
CA PRO A 36 14.24 -3.97 -0.02
C PRO A 36 13.14 -4.99 -0.29
N PHE A 37 12.67 -5.72 0.74
CA PHE A 37 11.58 -6.68 0.58
C PHE A 37 10.25 -5.98 0.30
N PHE A 38 9.99 -4.85 0.94
CA PHE A 38 8.81 -4.04 0.68
C PHE A 38 8.80 -3.49 -0.75
N GLU A 39 9.94 -2.98 -1.23
CA GLU A 39 10.09 -2.52 -2.63
C GLU A 39 9.81 -3.65 -3.63
N HIS A 40 10.29 -4.87 -3.33
CA HIS A 40 9.97 -6.05 -4.15
C HIS A 40 8.46 -6.32 -4.18
N MET A 41 7.74 -6.20 -3.06
CA MET A 41 6.30 -6.40 -3.01
C MET A 41 5.53 -5.30 -3.78
N LEU A 42 5.98 -4.05 -3.68
CA LEU A 42 5.42 -2.94 -4.46
C LEU A 42 5.64 -3.14 -5.97
N ASP A 43 6.79 -3.67 -6.38
CA ASP A 43 7.05 -4.02 -7.78
C ASP A 43 6.09 -5.12 -8.28
N GLN A 44 5.79 -6.13 -7.45
CA GLN A 44 4.80 -7.14 -7.81
C GLN A 44 3.41 -6.53 -7.96
N LEU A 45 3.03 -5.61 -7.06
CA LEU A 45 1.75 -4.88 -7.16
C LEU A 45 1.66 -4.07 -8.46
N ALA A 46 2.69 -3.30 -8.78
CA ALA A 46 2.73 -2.51 -10.01
C ALA A 46 2.64 -3.39 -11.25
N ARG A 47 3.50 -4.41 -11.32
CA ARG A 47 3.65 -5.32 -12.47
C ARG A 47 2.40 -6.14 -12.74
N HIS A 48 1.86 -6.80 -11.73
CA HIS A 48 0.69 -7.67 -11.88
C HIS A 48 -0.63 -6.90 -11.94
N GLY A 49 -0.68 -5.73 -11.28
CA GLY A 49 -1.82 -4.82 -11.37
C GLY A 49 -1.83 -3.96 -12.63
N MET A 50 -0.79 -4.02 -13.47
CA MET A 50 -0.61 -3.15 -14.64
C MET A 50 -0.69 -1.66 -14.29
N LEU A 51 -0.23 -1.30 -13.08
CA LEU A 51 -0.14 0.08 -12.61
C LEU A 51 1.24 0.65 -12.96
N ASP A 52 1.33 1.95 -13.23
CA ASP A 52 2.63 2.61 -13.11
C ASP A 52 2.69 3.25 -11.72
N LEU A 53 3.67 2.84 -10.92
CA LEU A 53 3.78 3.23 -9.53
C LEU A 53 5.22 3.65 -9.20
N LYS A 54 5.38 4.88 -8.75
CA LYS A 54 6.64 5.37 -8.20
C LYS A 54 6.44 5.70 -6.71
N VAL A 55 7.33 5.20 -5.87
CA VAL A 55 7.33 5.47 -4.43
C VAL A 55 8.73 5.88 -4.00
N GLU A 56 8.83 7.05 -3.42
CA GLU A 56 10.03 7.54 -2.73
C GLU A 56 9.68 7.75 -1.26
N CYS A 57 10.43 7.13 -0.36
CA CYS A 57 10.30 7.29 1.08
C CYS A 57 11.69 7.50 1.69
N ASP A 58 11.87 8.62 2.37
CA ASP A 58 13.02 8.89 3.24
C ASP A 58 12.49 8.80 4.69
N GLY A 59 12.72 7.66 5.33
CA GLY A 59 12.21 7.34 6.66
C GLY A 59 13.32 6.97 7.63
N ASP A 60 12.95 6.85 8.89
CA ASP A 60 13.83 6.58 10.04
C ASP A 60 14.20 5.08 10.17
N THR A 61 14.47 4.42 9.06
CA THR A 61 14.82 2.98 8.99
C THR A 61 16.02 2.56 9.87
N HIS A 62 16.77 3.53 10.41
CA HIS A 62 17.79 3.28 11.41
C HIS A 62 17.20 2.87 12.78
N ILE A 63 15.91 3.13 13.01
CA ILE A 63 15.16 2.67 14.18
C ILE A 63 14.55 1.31 13.85
N ASP A 64 13.60 1.30 12.91
CA ASP A 64 12.97 0.10 12.32
C ASP A 64 12.27 0.48 10.99
N ASP A 65 11.62 -0.50 10.35
CA ASP A 65 10.93 -0.29 9.08
C ASP A 65 9.47 0.16 9.25
N HIS A 66 8.94 0.23 10.49
CA HIS A 66 7.51 0.40 10.77
C HIS A 66 6.95 1.68 10.15
N HIS A 67 7.50 2.84 10.52
CA HIS A 67 7.01 4.12 10.03
C HIS A 67 7.09 4.24 8.51
N SER A 68 8.18 3.72 7.91
CA SER A 68 8.36 3.74 6.45
C SER A 68 7.30 2.92 5.74
N VAL A 69 6.96 1.73 6.24
CA VAL A 69 5.98 0.82 5.64
C VAL A 69 4.55 1.32 5.86
N GLU A 70 4.20 1.70 7.09
CA GLU A 70 2.88 2.22 7.45
C GLU A 70 2.54 3.49 6.68
N ASP A 71 3.37 4.51 6.78
CA ASP A 71 3.14 5.80 6.13
C ASP A 71 3.13 5.67 4.60
N THR A 72 3.95 4.80 4.02
CA THR A 72 3.88 4.49 2.58
C THR A 72 2.53 3.86 2.21
N GLY A 73 2.02 2.93 3.02
CA GLY A 73 0.69 2.35 2.85
C GLY A 73 -0.40 3.42 2.85
N ILE A 74 -0.35 4.37 3.80
CA ILE A 74 -1.28 5.51 3.88
C ILE A 74 -1.24 6.34 2.58
N VAL A 75 -0.05 6.71 2.11
CA VAL A 75 0.10 7.57 0.92
C VAL A 75 -0.34 6.84 -0.35
N ILE A 76 -0.05 5.56 -0.48
CA ILE A 76 -0.54 4.72 -1.60
C ILE A 76 -2.08 4.67 -1.56
N GLY A 77 -2.70 4.44 -0.40
CA GLY A 77 -4.16 4.44 -0.25
C GLY A 77 -4.78 5.78 -0.67
N GLN A 78 -4.18 6.90 -0.27
CA GLN A 78 -4.60 8.24 -0.68
C GLN A 78 -4.44 8.46 -2.18
N ALA A 79 -3.37 7.97 -2.78
CA ALA A 79 -3.14 8.03 -4.22
C ALA A 79 -4.20 7.24 -5.00
N PHE A 80 -4.55 6.03 -4.55
CA PHE A 80 -5.65 5.25 -5.11
C PHE A 80 -6.99 5.99 -4.98
N ALA A 81 -7.32 6.52 -3.81
CA ALA A 81 -8.55 7.26 -3.59
C ALA A 81 -8.65 8.49 -4.52
N SER A 82 -7.56 9.24 -4.66
CA SER A 82 -7.48 10.39 -5.53
C SER A 82 -7.62 10.03 -7.01
N ALA A 83 -6.93 8.98 -7.47
CA ALA A 83 -6.97 8.53 -8.86
C ALA A 83 -8.33 7.93 -9.26
N LEU A 84 -9.04 7.29 -8.32
CA LEU A 84 -10.39 6.73 -8.52
C LEU A 84 -11.48 7.81 -8.52
N GLY A 85 -11.25 8.94 -7.87
CA GLY A 85 -12.20 10.04 -7.79
C GLY A 85 -13.56 9.61 -7.23
N ASP A 86 -14.63 9.91 -7.96
CA ASP A 86 -16.01 9.56 -7.60
C ASP A 86 -16.36 8.07 -7.79
N LYS A 87 -15.40 7.29 -8.28
CA LYS A 87 -15.54 5.85 -8.57
C LYS A 87 -16.59 5.54 -9.67
N ALA A 88 -16.98 6.53 -10.47
CA ALA A 88 -17.90 6.30 -11.56
C ALA A 88 -17.29 5.37 -12.62
N GLY A 89 -18.06 4.37 -13.03
CA GLY A 89 -17.67 3.45 -14.12
C GLY A 89 -16.62 2.40 -13.76
N ILE A 90 -16.24 2.25 -12.48
CA ILE A 90 -15.34 1.17 -12.04
C ILE A 90 -16.11 -0.11 -11.72
N ASN A 91 -15.42 -1.23 -11.76
CA ASN A 91 -15.89 -2.46 -11.13
C ASN A 91 -15.68 -2.35 -9.62
N ARG A 92 -16.76 -2.29 -8.85
CA ARG A 92 -16.70 -2.12 -7.39
C ARG A 92 -16.03 -3.30 -6.69
N TYR A 93 -16.26 -4.52 -7.18
CA TYR A 93 -15.75 -5.75 -6.56
C TYR A 93 -14.69 -6.38 -7.43
N GLY A 94 -13.65 -6.90 -6.78
CA GLY A 94 -12.61 -7.71 -7.40
C GLY A 94 -12.15 -8.83 -6.50
N HIS A 95 -11.68 -9.92 -7.07
CA HIS A 95 -11.06 -11.00 -6.32
C HIS A 95 -9.98 -11.71 -7.14
N ALA A 96 -9.02 -12.29 -6.45
CA ALA A 96 -8.00 -13.12 -7.06
C ALA A 96 -7.64 -14.30 -6.14
N TYR A 97 -7.27 -15.41 -6.78
CA TYR A 97 -6.63 -16.57 -6.17
C TYR A 97 -5.25 -16.71 -6.78
N VAL A 98 -4.22 -16.61 -5.98
CA VAL A 98 -2.84 -16.65 -6.45
C VAL A 98 -2.12 -17.80 -5.77
N PRO A 99 -1.78 -18.89 -6.50
CA PRO A 99 -0.99 -19.99 -5.97
C PRO A 99 0.50 -19.65 -6.03
N LEU A 100 1.25 -20.11 -5.05
CA LEU A 100 2.70 -20.17 -5.05
C LEU A 100 3.14 -21.42 -4.29
N ASP A 101 3.70 -22.37 -5.00
CA ASP A 101 4.01 -23.72 -4.49
C ASP A 101 2.79 -24.34 -3.77
N GLU A 102 2.94 -24.69 -2.49
CA GLU A 102 1.87 -25.21 -1.64
C GLU A 102 0.96 -24.14 -1.03
N SER A 103 1.26 -22.87 -1.26
CA SER A 103 0.50 -21.76 -0.68
C SER A 103 -0.56 -21.25 -1.65
N LEU A 104 -1.70 -20.84 -1.12
CA LEU A 104 -2.78 -20.21 -1.88
C LEU A 104 -3.21 -18.92 -1.18
N SER A 105 -3.01 -17.79 -1.85
CA SER A 105 -3.54 -16.50 -1.42
C SER A 105 -4.90 -16.25 -2.07
N ARG A 106 -5.86 -15.78 -1.27
CA ARG A 106 -7.17 -15.31 -1.73
C ARG A 106 -7.38 -13.89 -1.27
N VAL A 107 -7.60 -12.99 -2.20
CA VAL A 107 -7.88 -11.58 -1.93
C VAL A 107 -9.23 -11.21 -2.53
N VAL A 108 -10.04 -10.48 -1.78
CA VAL A 108 -11.32 -9.90 -2.23
C VAL A 108 -11.32 -8.43 -1.87
N ILE A 109 -11.61 -7.56 -2.83
CA ILE A 109 -11.64 -6.11 -2.64
C ILE A 109 -13.04 -5.57 -2.93
N ASP A 110 -13.53 -4.67 -2.07
CA ASP A 110 -14.75 -3.90 -2.28
C ASP A 110 -14.46 -2.40 -2.10
N PHE A 111 -14.49 -1.64 -3.18
CA PHE A 111 -14.37 -0.18 -3.16
C PHE A 111 -15.64 0.53 -2.64
N SER A 112 -16.16 0.06 -1.50
CA SER A 112 -17.39 0.59 -0.89
C SER A 112 -17.25 2.01 -0.34
N GLY A 113 -16.02 2.49 -0.12
CA GLY A 113 -15.75 3.75 0.59
C GLY A 113 -15.86 3.63 2.12
N ARG A 114 -16.00 2.43 2.65
CA ARG A 114 -15.91 2.11 4.08
C ARG A 114 -14.65 1.28 4.30
N PRO A 115 -13.69 1.76 5.12
CA PRO A 115 -12.46 1.02 5.38
C PRO A 115 -12.75 -0.25 6.18
N GLY A 116 -11.96 -1.26 5.94
CA GLY A 116 -11.97 -2.50 6.71
C GLY A 116 -11.02 -3.50 6.10
N LEU A 117 -10.23 -4.15 6.93
CA LEU A 117 -9.34 -5.25 6.57
C LEU A 117 -9.75 -6.49 7.36
N TYR A 118 -10.07 -7.55 6.64
CA TYR A 118 -10.25 -8.90 7.19
C TYR A 118 -9.04 -9.72 6.81
N PHE A 119 -8.05 -9.72 7.70
CA PHE A 119 -6.76 -10.38 7.47
C PHE A 119 -6.75 -11.72 8.19
N ASN A 120 -6.63 -12.81 7.42
CA ASN A 120 -6.52 -14.17 7.94
C ASN A 120 -5.29 -14.82 7.30
N CYS A 121 -4.13 -14.55 7.86
CA CYS A 121 -2.86 -15.10 7.43
C CYS A 121 -2.03 -15.44 8.67
N GLU A 122 -1.52 -16.67 8.73
CA GLU A 122 -0.58 -17.10 9.76
C GLU A 122 0.81 -17.20 9.14
N PHE A 123 1.71 -16.36 9.57
CA PHE A 123 3.10 -16.42 9.17
C PHE A 123 3.86 -17.44 10.01
N LYS A 124 4.66 -18.30 9.36
CA LYS A 124 5.53 -19.29 10.04
C LYS A 124 6.87 -18.71 10.47
N ARG A 125 7.15 -17.48 10.16
CA ARG A 125 8.40 -16.76 10.49
C ARG A 125 8.06 -15.34 10.85
N ASP A 126 8.88 -14.75 11.68
CA ASP A 126 8.70 -13.36 12.10
C ASP A 126 9.28 -12.37 11.08
N LYS A 127 10.27 -12.81 10.27
CA LYS A 127 10.98 -11.96 9.30
C LYS A 127 11.22 -12.62 7.95
N VAL A 128 11.28 -11.79 6.90
CA VAL A 128 11.82 -12.12 5.59
C VAL A 128 12.96 -11.16 5.29
N GLY A 129 14.22 -11.65 5.35
CA GLY A 129 15.38 -10.77 5.39
C GLY A 129 15.35 -9.91 6.66
N THR A 130 15.35 -8.60 6.51
CA THR A 130 15.20 -7.63 7.61
C THR A 130 13.76 -7.21 7.86
N PHE A 131 12.83 -7.52 6.95
CA PHE A 131 11.43 -7.11 6.99
C PHE A 131 10.62 -7.93 8.00
N ASP A 132 9.99 -7.27 8.97
CA ASP A 132 9.06 -7.88 9.90
C ASP A 132 7.72 -8.18 9.22
N VAL A 133 7.27 -9.45 9.27
CA VAL A 133 6.07 -9.86 8.52
C VAL A 133 4.76 -9.29 9.10
N GLU A 134 4.75 -8.85 10.35
CA GLU A 134 3.62 -8.16 10.97
C GLU A 134 3.28 -6.85 10.24
N LEU A 135 4.27 -6.18 9.65
CA LEU A 135 4.07 -4.95 8.86
C LEU A 135 3.22 -5.16 7.62
N CYS A 136 3.02 -6.41 7.18
CA CYS A 136 2.06 -6.73 6.11
C CYS A 136 0.64 -6.32 6.48
N TYR A 137 0.24 -6.51 7.75
CA TYR A 137 -1.09 -6.10 8.22
C TYR A 137 -1.24 -4.60 8.17
N ASP A 138 -0.28 -3.86 8.71
CA ASP A 138 -0.32 -2.40 8.79
C ASP A 138 -0.32 -1.78 7.39
N CYS A 139 0.58 -2.23 6.52
CA CYS A 139 0.61 -1.79 5.13
C CYS A 139 -0.75 -1.99 4.43
N LEU A 140 -1.35 -3.17 4.53
CA LEU A 140 -2.63 -3.48 3.87
C LEU A 140 -3.81 -2.73 4.49
N LEU A 141 -3.80 -2.52 5.81
CA LEU A 141 -4.84 -1.76 6.50
C LEU A 141 -4.91 -0.33 5.97
N TYR A 142 -3.77 0.32 5.83
CA TYR A 142 -3.68 1.72 5.42
C TYR A 142 -3.70 1.92 3.90
N THR A 143 -3.34 0.92 3.12
CA THR A 143 -3.47 0.95 1.64
C THR A 143 -4.94 0.87 1.20
N SER A 144 -5.86 0.44 2.08
CA SER A 144 -7.29 0.40 1.76
C SER A 144 -7.85 1.81 1.57
N PRO A 145 -8.21 2.26 0.35
CA PRO A 145 -8.61 3.63 0.10
C PRO A 145 -9.90 3.99 0.82
N SER A 146 -9.79 4.86 1.84
CA SER A 146 -10.91 5.32 2.67
C SER A 146 -10.90 6.84 2.84
N PRO A 147 -12.07 7.50 2.79
CA PRO A 147 -12.20 8.92 3.12
C PRO A 147 -11.91 9.25 4.60
N ARG A 148 -11.77 8.25 5.47
CA ARG A 148 -11.51 8.44 6.92
C ARG A 148 -10.03 8.42 7.29
N ASP A 149 -9.13 8.05 6.39
CA ASP A 149 -7.70 7.93 6.67
C ASP A 149 -7.06 9.28 7.04
N ALA A 150 -7.68 10.40 6.67
CA ALA A 150 -7.26 11.73 7.09
C ALA A 150 -7.51 12.04 8.59
N THR A 151 -8.27 11.21 9.30
CA THR A 151 -8.64 11.43 10.70
C THR A 151 -7.99 10.47 11.69
N LEU A 152 -7.42 9.36 11.25
CA LEU A 152 -6.75 8.37 12.11
C LEU A 152 -5.30 8.73 12.46
N SER A 153 -4.73 9.79 11.88
CA SER A 153 -3.36 10.26 12.16
C SER A 153 -3.18 10.89 13.57
N ARG A 154 -4.05 10.59 14.53
CA ARG A 154 -4.01 11.11 15.91
C ARG A 154 -4.23 10.04 16.98
N MET A 155 -3.73 8.85 16.81
CA MET A 155 -3.53 7.99 17.96
C MET A 155 -2.12 8.24 18.51
N PRO A 156 -1.97 8.73 19.74
CA PRO A 156 -0.67 8.81 20.36
C PRO A 156 -0.14 7.39 20.55
N SER A 157 1.09 7.14 20.14
CA SER A 157 1.82 5.94 20.53
C SER A 157 1.79 5.86 22.05
N SER A 158 1.05 4.91 22.59
CA SER A 158 1.15 4.56 23.99
C SER A 158 2.47 3.85 24.19
N ALA A 159 3.36 4.49 24.99
CA ALA A 159 4.59 3.93 25.50
C ALA A 159 4.37 2.62 26.26
#